data_7c2eb3ef110c11a8c6e8cad18cc2c4b2
#
_entry.id   7c2eb3ef110c11a8c6e8cad18cc2c4b2
#
_cell.length_a   1.000
_cell.length_b   1.000
_cell.length_c   1.000
_cell.angle_alpha   90.00
_cell.angle_beta   90.00
_cell.angle_gamma   90.00
#
_symmetry.space_group_name_H-M   'P 1'
#
loop_
_entity.id
_entity.type
_entity.pdbx_description
1 polymer ?
#
loop_
_entity_poly.entity_id
_entity_poly.type
_entity_poly.pdbx_seq_one_letter_code
_entity_poly.pdbx_strand_id
1 'polypeptide(L)'
;MVAYLGGDRAVKASGYLTLNPLRYTNLLMSIIFPVIFLLLGGIALPGGAVYIDHAALRSRLWDSLVSFAGPVGTAFCALLAAAPFLIPGHAGWVTYSNVAFFAALAFLAFMLVVSVLLNLLPIPGIDGFGILRPWLPYSVQALSVRYSQLAIIGLFIVLWNVAPARDAFYGAALQITGALHIDYILIVAGQLSMRP
;
A
#
# COMPACT_ATOMS: atom_id res chain seq x y z
N MET A 1 -5.79 -13.50 -7.03
CA MET A 1 -6.85 -13.76 -8.03
C MET A 1 -6.41 -13.38 -9.44
N VAL A 2 -5.96 -12.14 -9.70
CA VAL A 2 -5.54 -11.67 -11.03
C VAL A 2 -4.43 -12.55 -11.64
N ALA A 3 -3.39 -12.90 -10.88
CA ALA A 3 -2.32 -13.79 -11.35
C ALA A 3 -2.83 -15.18 -11.79
N TYR A 4 -3.78 -15.77 -11.06
CA TYR A 4 -4.41 -17.03 -11.44
C TYR A 4 -5.18 -16.92 -12.77
N LEU A 5 -5.95 -15.83 -12.94
CA LEU A 5 -6.63 -15.56 -14.21
C LEU A 5 -5.64 -15.27 -15.34
N GLY A 6 -4.50 -14.67 -15.01
CA GLY A 6 -3.39 -14.41 -15.94
C GLY A 6 -2.61 -15.64 -16.39
N GLY A 7 -2.80 -16.80 -15.75
CA GLY A 7 -2.18 -18.08 -16.14
C GLY A 7 -1.30 -18.73 -15.08
N ASP A 8 -0.93 -18.00 -14.02
CA ASP A 8 -0.13 -18.55 -12.93
C ASP A 8 -0.98 -19.47 -12.02
N ARG A 9 -0.93 -20.76 -12.31
CA ARG A 9 -1.64 -21.78 -11.53
C ARG A 9 -0.95 -22.11 -10.20
N ALA A 10 0.31 -21.76 -10.03
CA ALA A 10 1.06 -21.99 -8.79
C ALA A 10 0.44 -21.23 -7.61
N VAL A 11 -0.16 -20.06 -7.85
CA VAL A 11 -0.89 -19.25 -6.87
C VAL A 11 -2.01 -20.06 -6.17
N LYS A 12 -2.69 -20.96 -6.91
CA LYS A 12 -3.71 -21.84 -6.32
C LYS A 12 -3.07 -22.95 -5.50
N ALA A 13 -2.00 -23.56 -5.97
CA ALA A 13 -1.28 -24.63 -5.28
C ALA A 13 -0.67 -24.12 -3.96
N SER A 14 -0.16 -22.88 -3.94
CA SER A 14 0.41 -22.23 -2.74
C SER A 14 -0.66 -21.77 -1.73
N GLY A 15 -1.95 -21.92 -2.02
CA GLY A 15 -3.04 -21.59 -1.10
C GLY A 15 -3.39 -20.09 -1.04
N TYR A 16 -2.80 -19.24 -1.89
CA TYR A 16 -3.08 -17.78 -1.90
C TYR A 16 -4.53 -17.41 -2.27
N LEU A 17 -5.29 -18.35 -2.82
CA LEU A 17 -6.72 -18.16 -3.14
C LEU A 17 -7.66 -18.62 -2.02
N THR A 18 -7.13 -19.11 -0.89
CA THR A 18 -7.92 -19.52 0.26
C THR A 18 -8.12 -18.35 1.23
N LEU A 19 -9.23 -18.33 1.95
CA LEU A 19 -9.47 -17.35 3.01
C LEU A 19 -8.68 -17.66 4.30
N ASN A 20 -7.85 -18.70 4.29
CA ASN A 20 -7.02 -19.05 5.43
C ASN A 20 -5.64 -18.37 5.32
N PRO A 21 -5.40 -17.27 6.05
CA PRO A 21 -4.16 -16.52 5.99
C PRO A 21 -2.94 -17.34 6.45
N LEU A 22 -3.14 -18.32 7.33
CA LEU A 22 -2.05 -19.14 7.88
C LEU A 22 -1.34 -20.00 6.82
N ARG A 23 -1.96 -20.22 5.67
CA ARG A 23 -1.34 -21.00 4.58
C ARG A 23 -0.31 -20.24 3.78
N TYR A 24 -0.38 -18.92 3.76
CA TYR A 24 0.52 -18.06 2.96
C TYR A 24 1.19 -16.94 3.79
N THR A 25 0.88 -16.87 5.08
CA THR A 25 1.52 -15.91 5.98
C THR A 25 2.85 -16.47 6.46
N ASN A 26 3.93 -15.77 6.20
CA ASN A 26 5.20 -16.06 6.85
C ASN A 26 5.14 -15.43 8.25
N LEU A 27 5.14 -16.26 9.29
CA LEU A 27 5.02 -15.81 10.68
C LEU A 27 6.04 -14.72 11.02
N LEU A 28 7.29 -14.88 10.55
CA LEU A 28 8.36 -13.92 10.81
C LEU A 28 8.10 -12.58 10.13
N MET A 29 7.80 -12.59 8.82
CA MET A 29 7.66 -11.37 8.02
C MET A 29 6.30 -10.67 8.19
N SER A 30 5.23 -11.45 8.41
CA SER A 30 3.87 -10.90 8.43
C SER A 30 3.36 -10.58 9.83
N ILE A 31 3.98 -11.13 10.88
CA ILE A 31 3.54 -10.92 12.28
C ILE A 31 4.70 -10.39 13.13
N ILE A 32 5.82 -11.11 13.19
CA ILE A 32 6.89 -10.78 14.13
C ILE A 32 7.55 -9.44 13.79
N PHE A 33 7.93 -9.21 12.53
CA PHE A 33 8.53 -7.92 12.15
C PHE A 33 7.58 -6.73 12.34
N PRO A 34 6.32 -6.72 11.89
CA PRO A 34 5.38 -5.65 12.21
C PRO A 34 5.23 -5.38 13.70
N VAL A 35 5.15 -6.42 14.53
CA VAL A 35 5.05 -6.27 15.99
C VAL A 35 6.31 -5.65 16.58
N ILE A 36 7.50 -6.11 16.17
CA ILE A 36 8.76 -5.50 16.62
C ILE A 36 8.84 -4.03 16.22
N PHE A 37 8.48 -3.69 14.97
CA PHE A 37 8.46 -2.30 14.51
C PHE A 37 7.50 -1.42 15.30
N LEU A 38 6.30 -1.95 15.63
CA LEU A 38 5.34 -1.25 16.50
C LEU A 38 5.90 -1.02 17.91
N LEU A 39 6.54 -2.03 18.49
CA LEU A 39 7.15 -1.93 19.84
C LEU A 39 8.33 -0.95 19.87
N LEU A 40 9.03 -0.76 18.75
CA LEU A 40 10.10 0.22 18.62
C LEU A 40 9.58 1.65 18.31
N GLY A 41 8.26 1.86 18.33
CA GLY A 41 7.64 3.16 18.03
C GLY A 41 7.63 3.52 16.55
N GLY A 42 7.90 2.55 15.67
CA GLY A 42 7.85 2.70 14.23
C GLY A 42 6.47 2.40 13.64
N ILE A 43 6.28 2.82 12.39
CA ILE A 43 5.10 2.41 11.60
C ILE A 43 5.32 0.96 11.16
N ALA A 44 4.33 0.09 11.38
CA ALA A 44 4.40 -1.29 10.93
C ALA A 44 4.59 -1.34 9.41
N LEU A 45 5.72 -1.89 8.98
CA LEU A 45 5.94 -2.14 7.55
C LEU A 45 5.08 -3.31 7.11
N PRO A 46 4.37 -3.22 5.97
CA PRO A 46 3.61 -4.33 5.45
C PRO A 46 4.56 -5.49 5.12
N GLY A 47 4.42 -6.60 5.85
CA GLY A 47 5.21 -7.81 5.66
C GLY A 47 4.37 -8.86 4.97
N GLY A 48 4.48 -8.98 3.66
CA GLY A 48 3.86 -10.06 2.90
C GLY A 48 4.19 -9.91 1.43
N ALA A 49 4.93 -10.84 0.87
CA ALA A 49 5.18 -10.90 -0.56
C ALA A 49 4.48 -12.13 -1.13
N VAL A 50 3.66 -11.94 -2.15
CA VAL A 50 3.11 -13.03 -2.96
C VAL A 50 4.11 -13.31 -4.08
N TYR A 51 4.69 -14.51 -4.08
CA TYR A 51 5.53 -14.94 -5.18
C TYR A 51 4.67 -15.27 -6.40
N ILE A 52 4.93 -14.56 -7.50
CA ILE A 52 4.22 -14.71 -8.76
C ILE A 52 5.21 -15.22 -9.80
N ASP A 53 4.85 -16.28 -10.50
CA ASP A 53 5.62 -16.74 -11.64
C ASP A 53 5.26 -15.91 -12.88
N HIS A 54 6.07 -14.89 -13.13
CA HIS A 54 5.90 -14.01 -14.28
C HIS A 54 6.06 -14.73 -15.63
N ALA A 55 6.80 -15.85 -15.67
CA ALA A 55 6.98 -16.64 -16.89
C ALA A 55 5.73 -17.45 -17.24
N ALA A 56 4.89 -17.77 -16.24
CA ALA A 56 3.63 -18.47 -16.44
C ALA A 56 2.48 -17.57 -16.91
N LEU A 57 2.67 -16.24 -16.91
CA LEU A 57 1.64 -15.30 -17.33
C LEU A 57 1.47 -15.29 -18.84
N ARG A 58 0.22 -15.24 -19.30
CA ARG A 58 -0.17 -15.35 -20.71
C ARG A 58 0.34 -14.21 -21.62
N SER A 59 0.54 -13.03 -21.06
CA SER A 59 0.99 -11.85 -21.81
C SER A 59 1.58 -10.76 -20.91
N ARG A 60 2.31 -9.82 -21.53
CA ARG A 60 2.84 -8.61 -20.85
C ARG A 60 1.75 -7.79 -20.17
N LEU A 61 0.56 -7.73 -20.78
CA LEU A 61 -0.58 -7.03 -20.19
C LEU A 61 -1.06 -7.68 -18.90
N TRP A 62 -1.10 -9.01 -18.84
CA TRP A 62 -1.42 -9.72 -17.61
C TRP A 62 -0.38 -9.48 -16.51
N ASP A 63 0.90 -9.40 -16.85
CA ASP A 63 1.97 -9.09 -15.90
C ASP A 63 1.78 -7.68 -15.31
N SER A 64 1.48 -6.67 -16.15
CA SER A 64 1.13 -5.32 -15.69
C SER A 64 -0.13 -5.30 -14.82
N LEU A 65 -1.19 -6.03 -15.20
CA LEU A 65 -2.44 -6.10 -14.43
C LEU A 65 -2.25 -6.76 -13.06
N VAL A 66 -1.38 -7.75 -12.98
CA VAL A 66 -1.04 -8.41 -11.70
C VAL A 66 -0.39 -7.40 -10.75
N SER A 67 0.58 -6.63 -11.22
CA SER A 67 1.23 -5.59 -10.43
C SER A 67 0.26 -4.45 -10.08
N PHE A 68 -0.66 -4.09 -10.98
CA PHE A 68 -1.65 -3.05 -10.73
C PHE A 68 -2.75 -3.46 -9.73
N ALA A 69 -3.02 -4.77 -9.59
CA ALA A 69 -4.05 -5.28 -8.70
C ALA A 69 -3.81 -4.95 -7.21
N GLY A 70 -2.54 -4.86 -6.78
CA GLY A 70 -2.16 -4.44 -5.42
C GLY A 70 -2.65 -3.03 -5.10
N PRO A 71 -2.19 -2.00 -5.83
CA PRO A 71 -2.64 -0.63 -5.67
C PRO A 71 -4.17 -0.46 -5.77
N VAL A 72 -4.83 -1.17 -6.71
CA VAL A 72 -6.29 -1.13 -6.85
C VAL A 72 -6.99 -1.70 -5.61
N GLY A 73 -6.51 -2.83 -5.08
CA GLY A 73 -7.06 -3.40 -3.85
C GLY A 73 -6.90 -2.45 -2.65
N THR A 74 -5.74 -1.83 -2.52
CA THR A 74 -5.47 -0.83 -1.46
C THR A 74 -6.34 0.42 -1.64
N ALA A 75 -6.52 0.91 -2.87
CA ALA A 75 -7.40 2.04 -3.18
C ALA A 75 -8.86 1.71 -2.83
N PHE A 76 -9.32 0.50 -3.12
CA PHE A 76 -10.64 0.04 -2.72
C PHE A 76 -10.82 0.06 -1.20
N CYS A 77 -9.84 -0.43 -0.44
CA CYS A 77 -9.84 -0.36 1.03
C CYS A 77 -9.82 1.10 1.53
N ALA A 78 -9.08 1.99 0.87
CA ALA A 78 -9.08 3.42 1.19
C ALA A 78 -10.47 4.04 1.00
N LEU A 79 -11.16 3.72 -0.10
CA LEU A 79 -12.53 4.16 -0.35
C LEU A 79 -13.52 3.62 0.66
N LEU A 80 -13.38 2.35 1.08
CA LEU A 80 -14.21 1.78 2.16
C LEU A 80 -13.99 2.51 3.49
N ALA A 81 -12.74 2.79 3.85
CA ALA A 81 -12.43 3.56 5.05
C ALA A 81 -12.92 5.01 4.96
N ALA A 82 -12.92 5.60 3.77
CA ALA A 82 -13.42 6.95 3.52
C ALA A 82 -14.95 7.01 3.41
N ALA A 83 -15.64 5.90 3.21
CA ALA A 83 -17.09 5.87 2.92
C ALA A 83 -17.96 6.69 3.88
N PRO A 84 -17.77 6.68 5.21
CA PRO A 84 -18.55 7.53 6.12
C PRO A 84 -18.37 9.03 5.86
N PHE A 85 -17.18 9.45 5.41
CA PHE A 85 -16.87 10.85 5.16
C PHE A 85 -17.45 11.36 3.83
N LEU A 86 -17.79 10.46 2.91
CA LEU A 86 -18.41 10.80 1.63
C LEU A 86 -19.91 11.10 1.74
N ILE A 87 -20.54 10.76 2.88
CA ILE A 87 -21.97 10.99 3.10
C ILE A 87 -22.21 12.45 3.49
N PRO A 88 -23.07 13.20 2.79
CA PRO A 88 -23.39 14.57 3.15
C PRO A 88 -23.89 14.68 4.59
N GLY A 89 -23.38 15.67 5.34
CA GLY A 89 -23.76 15.86 6.75
C GLY A 89 -23.01 14.99 7.76
N HIS A 90 -22.04 14.20 7.33
CA HIS A 90 -21.23 13.34 8.21
C HIS A 90 -20.55 14.10 9.37
N ALA A 91 -20.24 15.38 9.20
CA ALA A 91 -19.64 16.19 10.25
C ALA A 91 -20.51 16.23 11.54
N GLY A 92 -21.82 16.16 11.40
CA GLY A 92 -22.75 16.04 12.52
C GLY A 92 -22.76 14.69 13.23
N TRP A 93 -22.14 13.66 12.63
CA TRP A 93 -22.04 12.32 13.26
C TRP A 93 -20.86 12.23 14.22
N VAL A 94 -19.84 13.09 14.03
CA VAL A 94 -18.67 13.12 14.90
C VAL A 94 -19.04 13.81 16.20
N THR A 95 -19.12 13.03 17.27
CA THR A 95 -19.43 13.49 18.60
C THR A 95 -18.27 13.22 19.56
N TYR A 96 -18.27 13.82 20.73
CA TYR A 96 -17.23 13.60 21.74
C TYR A 96 -17.04 12.11 22.09
N SER A 97 -18.13 11.33 22.06
CA SER A 97 -18.10 9.90 22.40
C SER A 97 -17.52 9.00 21.31
N ASN A 98 -17.52 9.43 20.04
CA ASN A 98 -17.07 8.61 18.91
C ASN A 98 -15.92 9.23 18.09
N VAL A 99 -15.41 10.41 18.49
CA VAL A 99 -14.33 11.11 17.76
C VAL A 99 -13.09 10.24 17.58
N ALA A 100 -12.75 9.42 18.59
CA ALA A 100 -11.60 8.52 18.51
C ALA A 100 -11.74 7.48 17.38
N PHE A 101 -12.94 6.96 17.16
CA PHE A 101 -13.23 6.03 16.07
C PHE A 101 -13.08 6.71 14.70
N PHE A 102 -13.68 7.89 14.53
CA PHE A 102 -13.59 8.64 13.27
C PHE A 102 -12.17 9.13 13.00
N ALA A 103 -11.43 9.53 14.02
CA ALA A 103 -10.03 9.92 13.92
C ALA A 103 -9.14 8.73 13.48
N ALA A 104 -9.32 7.55 14.08
CA ALA A 104 -8.61 6.34 13.68
C ALA A 104 -8.95 5.94 12.23
N LEU A 105 -10.22 6.04 11.84
CA LEU A 105 -10.68 5.73 10.48
C LEU A 105 -10.13 6.73 9.45
N ALA A 106 -10.10 8.03 9.77
CA ALA A 106 -9.51 9.08 8.95
C ALA A 106 -8.01 8.85 8.74
N PHE A 107 -7.29 8.52 9.81
CA PHE A 107 -5.87 8.21 9.74
C PHE A 107 -5.59 6.92 8.95
N LEU A 108 -6.42 5.89 9.12
CA LEU A 108 -6.34 4.67 8.31
C LEU A 108 -6.54 4.97 6.82
N ALA A 109 -7.57 5.74 6.46
CA ALA A 109 -7.82 6.14 5.08
C ALA A 109 -6.63 6.91 4.49
N PHE A 110 -6.07 7.86 5.25
CA PHE A 110 -4.86 8.59 4.86
C PHE A 110 -3.68 7.66 4.64
N MET A 111 -3.41 6.71 5.54
CA MET A 111 -2.32 5.74 5.39
C MET A 111 -2.51 4.83 4.17
N LEU A 112 -3.74 4.44 3.86
CA LEU A 112 -4.04 3.66 2.66
C LEU A 112 -3.81 4.49 1.38
N VAL A 113 -4.17 5.77 1.36
CA VAL A 113 -3.86 6.67 0.23
C VAL A 113 -2.35 6.84 0.07
N VAL A 114 -1.60 7.05 1.15
CA VAL A 114 -0.12 7.09 1.14
C VAL A 114 0.44 5.80 0.56
N SER A 115 -0.09 4.64 0.96
CA SER A 115 0.33 3.34 0.45
C SER A 115 0.06 3.19 -1.06
N VAL A 116 -1.10 3.64 -1.55
CA VAL A 116 -1.42 3.63 -2.98
C VAL A 116 -0.43 4.49 -3.76
N LEU A 117 -0.18 5.72 -3.31
CA LEU A 117 0.75 6.63 -3.98
C LEU A 117 2.16 6.06 -4.01
N LEU A 118 2.63 5.51 -2.88
CA LEU A 118 3.95 4.89 -2.78
C LEU A 118 4.06 3.70 -3.74
N ASN A 119 3.04 2.84 -3.76
CA ASN A 119 3.04 1.66 -4.61
C ASN A 119 2.88 1.98 -6.11
N LEU A 120 2.41 3.16 -6.49
CA LEU A 120 2.34 3.61 -7.89
C LEU A 120 3.62 4.29 -8.38
N LEU A 121 4.61 4.53 -7.50
CA LEU A 121 5.88 5.09 -7.94
C LEU A 121 6.61 4.13 -8.89
N PRO A 122 7.21 4.64 -10.00
CA PRO A 122 7.92 3.82 -10.98
C PRO A 122 9.33 3.44 -10.50
N ILE A 123 9.44 2.88 -9.31
CA ILE A 123 10.71 2.55 -8.63
C ILE A 123 10.88 1.03 -8.58
N PRO A 124 12.04 0.47 -8.98
CA PRO A 124 12.31 -0.96 -8.89
C PRO A 124 12.01 -1.54 -7.51
N GLY A 125 11.24 -2.64 -7.47
CA GLY A 125 10.82 -3.29 -6.24
C GLY A 125 9.44 -2.86 -5.72
N ILE A 126 8.78 -1.93 -6.40
CA ILE A 126 7.42 -1.43 -6.10
C ILE A 126 6.48 -1.75 -7.27
N ASP A 127 5.18 -1.86 -7.01
CA ASP A 127 4.16 -2.27 -7.99
C ASP A 127 4.12 -1.35 -9.21
N GLY A 128 4.32 -0.04 -9.04
CA GLY A 128 4.36 0.94 -10.13
C GLY A 128 5.43 0.62 -11.17
N PHE A 129 6.61 0.18 -10.74
CA PHE A 129 7.61 -0.33 -11.67
C PHE A 129 7.18 -1.68 -12.26
N GLY A 130 6.55 -2.55 -11.49
CA GLY A 130 6.03 -3.84 -11.94
C GLY A 130 5.04 -3.69 -13.10
N ILE A 131 4.23 -2.61 -13.12
CA ILE A 131 3.32 -2.28 -14.22
C ILE A 131 4.10 -1.98 -15.52
N LEU A 132 5.22 -1.28 -15.42
CA LEU A 132 6.04 -0.86 -16.56
C LEU A 132 7.02 -1.94 -17.02
N ARG A 133 7.48 -2.79 -16.09
CA ARG A 133 8.54 -3.79 -16.30
C ARG A 133 8.36 -4.64 -17.55
N PRO A 134 7.18 -5.20 -17.87
CA PRO A 134 7.03 -6.08 -19.04
C PRO A 134 7.27 -5.38 -20.39
N TRP A 135 7.24 -4.05 -20.39
CA TRP A 135 7.41 -3.20 -21.59
C TRP A 135 8.84 -2.70 -21.77
N LEU A 136 9.69 -2.88 -20.76
CA LEU A 136 11.07 -2.44 -20.76
C LEU A 136 12.00 -3.47 -21.42
N PRO A 137 13.16 -3.07 -21.97
CA PRO A 137 14.18 -3.98 -22.45
C PRO A 137 14.66 -4.93 -21.35
N TYR A 138 15.05 -6.16 -21.75
CA TYR A 138 15.48 -7.19 -20.79
C TYR A 138 16.66 -6.74 -19.90
N SER A 139 17.60 -5.95 -20.45
CA SER A 139 18.71 -5.39 -19.69
C SER A 139 18.26 -4.51 -18.51
N VAL A 140 17.22 -3.69 -18.73
CA VAL A 140 16.62 -2.84 -17.69
C VAL A 140 15.88 -3.68 -16.66
N GLN A 141 15.15 -4.71 -17.10
CA GLN A 141 14.47 -5.63 -16.20
C GLN A 141 15.45 -6.38 -15.29
N ALA A 142 16.55 -6.90 -15.84
CA ALA A 142 17.58 -7.61 -15.05
C ALA A 142 18.27 -6.66 -14.05
N LEU A 143 18.57 -5.43 -14.48
CA LEU A 143 19.20 -4.42 -13.62
C LEU A 143 18.26 -4.02 -12.47
N SER A 144 16.98 -3.85 -12.77
CA SER A 144 15.97 -3.47 -11.77
C SER A 144 15.83 -4.50 -10.65
N VAL A 145 15.85 -5.79 -10.96
CA VAL A 145 15.82 -6.86 -9.95
C VAL A 145 17.04 -6.77 -9.04
N ARG A 146 18.23 -6.56 -9.64
CA ARG A 146 19.49 -6.48 -8.87
C ARG A 146 19.54 -5.30 -7.90
N TYR A 147 18.96 -4.16 -8.28
CA TYR A 147 19.05 -2.91 -7.51
C TYR A 147 17.75 -2.52 -6.81
N SER A 148 16.73 -3.37 -6.82
CA SER A 148 15.42 -3.08 -6.23
C SER A 148 15.49 -2.68 -4.74
N GLN A 149 16.27 -3.39 -3.95
CA GLN A 149 16.45 -3.07 -2.52
C GLN A 149 17.12 -1.70 -2.31
N LEU A 150 18.15 -1.40 -3.11
CA LEU A 150 18.83 -0.09 -3.03
C LEU A 150 17.91 1.04 -3.50
N ALA A 151 17.08 0.79 -4.51
CA ALA A 151 16.10 1.77 -5.00
C ALA A 151 15.04 2.10 -3.93
N ILE A 152 14.55 1.07 -3.21
CA ILE A 152 13.59 1.26 -2.11
C ILE A 152 14.26 2.03 -0.96
N ILE A 153 15.48 1.67 -0.56
CA ILE A 153 16.23 2.38 0.49
C ILE A 153 16.45 3.84 0.05
N GLY A 154 16.86 4.07 -1.20
CA GLY A 154 17.04 5.40 -1.77
C GLY A 154 15.77 6.23 -1.73
N LEU A 155 14.61 5.64 -2.06
CA LEU A 155 13.32 6.30 -1.95
C LEU A 155 13.04 6.79 -0.52
N PHE A 156 13.24 5.93 0.48
CA PHE A 156 13.01 6.32 1.87
C PHE A 156 14.00 7.39 2.35
N ILE A 157 15.28 7.30 1.93
CA ILE A 157 16.27 8.34 2.23
C ILE A 157 15.82 9.68 1.64
N VAL A 158 15.33 9.70 0.39
CA VAL A 158 14.83 10.92 -0.25
C VAL A 158 13.61 11.46 0.48
N LEU A 159 12.62 10.63 0.78
CA LEU A 159 11.41 11.06 1.49
C LEU A 159 11.71 11.56 2.93
N TRP A 160 12.74 11.05 3.57
CA TRP A 160 13.12 11.52 4.92
C TRP A 160 13.98 12.77 4.93
N ASN A 161 14.92 12.90 3.98
CA ASN A 161 15.94 13.94 4.03
C ASN A 161 15.67 15.11 3.07
N VAL A 162 14.85 14.91 2.02
CA VAL A 162 14.57 15.93 1.00
C VAL A 162 13.17 16.51 1.26
N ALA A 163 13.12 17.64 1.98
CA ALA A 163 11.86 18.29 2.36
C ALA A 163 10.92 18.54 1.17
N PRO A 164 11.36 19.08 0.00
CA PRO A 164 10.45 19.28 -1.13
C PRO A 164 9.81 17.99 -1.65
N ALA A 165 10.55 16.86 -1.68
CA ALA A 165 10.01 15.58 -2.13
C ALA A 165 8.99 15.03 -1.13
N ARG A 166 9.31 15.10 0.16
CA ARG A 166 8.41 14.72 1.25
C ARG A 166 7.12 15.54 1.21
N ASP A 167 7.24 16.86 1.14
CA ASP A 167 6.12 17.77 1.21
C ASP A 167 5.22 17.64 -0.04
N ALA A 168 5.79 17.40 -1.22
CA ALA A 168 5.03 17.09 -2.43
C ALA A 168 4.29 15.76 -2.29
N PHE A 169 4.95 14.70 -1.78
CA PHE A 169 4.37 13.38 -1.63
C PHE A 169 3.21 13.36 -0.63
N TYR A 170 3.44 13.87 0.59
CA TYR A 170 2.39 13.95 1.61
C TYR A 170 1.33 14.99 1.27
N GLY A 171 1.70 16.09 0.61
CA GLY A 171 0.77 17.07 0.08
C GLY A 171 -0.22 16.46 -0.92
N ALA A 172 0.26 15.61 -1.83
CA ALA A 172 -0.61 14.87 -2.75
C ALA A 172 -1.57 13.93 -1.99
N ALA A 173 -1.08 13.22 -0.96
CA ALA A 173 -1.93 12.37 -0.13
C ALA A 173 -3.02 13.16 0.59
N LEU A 174 -2.67 14.33 1.15
CA LEU A 174 -3.62 15.22 1.81
C LEU A 174 -4.64 15.82 0.85
N GLN A 175 -4.25 16.14 -0.39
CA GLN A 175 -5.20 16.60 -1.42
C GLN A 175 -6.22 15.52 -1.77
N ILE A 176 -5.77 14.26 -1.93
CA ILE A 176 -6.67 13.13 -2.22
C ILE A 176 -7.62 12.89 -1.05
N THR A 177 -7.12 12.86 0.19
CA THR A 177 -7.99 12.68 1.37
C THR A 177 -8.94 13.85 1.57
N GLY A 178 -8.51 15.08 1.28
CA GLY A 178 -9.38 16.25 1.24
C GLY A 178 -10.50 16.14 0.20
N ALA A 179 -10.20 15.61 -0.99
CA ALA A 179 -11.21 15.30 -2.02
C ALA A 179 -12.20 14.20 -1.58
N LEU A 180 -11.78 13.32 -0.66
CA LEU A 180 -12.64 12.33 -0.01
C LEU A 180 -13.40 12.91 1.22
N HIS A 181 -13.40 14.22 1.41
CA HIS A 181 -14.04 14.94 2.51
C HIS A 181 -13.55 14.54 3.91
N ILE A 182 -12.33 14.03 4.01
CA ILE A 182 -11.72 13.69 5.30
C ILE A 182 -11.04 14.94 5.87
N ASP A 183 -11.48 15.35 7.06
CA ASP A 183 -10.90 16.50 7.74
C ASP A 183 -9.47 16.22 8.19
N TYR A 184 -8.55 17.12 7.88
CA TYR A 184 -7.15 17.08 8.32
C TYR A 184 -7.00 16.96 9.84
N ILE A 185 -7.88 17.64 10.61
CA ILE A 185 -7.87 17.57 12.08
C ILE A 185 -8.10 16.15 12.58
N LEU A 186 -9.01 15.39 11.93
CA LEU A 186 -9.25 13.99 12.28
C LEU A 186 -8.06 13.10 11.95
N ILE A 187 -7.37 13.35 10.84
CA ILE A 187 -6.14 12.62 10.47
C ILE A 187 -5.07 12.82 11.56
N VAL A 188 -4.84 14.07 11.96
CA VAL A 188 -3.84 14.42 12.99
C VAL A 188 -4.24 13.84 14.34
N ALA A 189 -5.52 13.92 14.73
CA ALA A 189 -6.02 13.33 15.98
C ALA A 189 -5.81 11.80 15.98
N GLY A 190 -6.09 11.12 14.88
CA GLY A 190 -5.84 9.69 14.73
C GLY A 190 -4.36 9.34 14.84
N GLN A 191 -3.48 10.12 14.21
CA GLN A 191 -2.05 9.94 14.32
C GLN A 191 -1.53 10.10 15.76
N LEU A 192 -2.03 11.11 16.47
CA LEU A 192 -1.63 11.38 17.86
C LEU A 192 -2.11 10.29 18.82
N SER A 193 -3.31 9.74 18.60
CA SER A 193 -3.85 8.66 19.43
C SER A 193 -3.11 7.33 19.31
N MET A 194 -2.33 7.16 18.23
CA MET A 194 -1.51 5.96 18.01
C MET A 194 -0.06 6.09 18.50
N ARG A 195 0.33 7.26 18.97
CA ARG A 195 1.64 7.41 19.61
C ARG A 195 1.57 6.91 21.05
N PRO A 196 2.49 6.01 21.45
CA PRO A 196 2.57 5.53 22.83
C PRO A 196 2.93 6.65 23.80
#